data_83757d77f0f0b80f920b210a362ebd72
#
_entry.id   83757d77f0f0b80f920b210a362ebd72
#
_cell.length_a   1.000
_cell.length_b   1.000
_cell.length_c   1.000
_cell.angle_alpha   90.00
_cell.angle_beta   90.00
_cell.angle_gamma   90.00
#
_symmetry.space_group_name_H-M   'P 1'
#
loop_
_entity.id
_entity.type
_entity.pdbx_description
1 polymer ?
#
loop_
_entity_poly.entity_id
_entity_poly.type
_entity_poly.pdbx_seq_one_letter_code
_entity_poly.pdbx_strand_id
1 'polypeptide(L)'
;AGMSGILMGIKLAERGIPFKIYEKNSSVGGTWAENTYPGCRVDIANHFYSYSFEENHQWSQYFSQQPELEQYFQTCFDKYDLAGMTQFNTEVSAMTFDSSSNLWSIQSINNGSEDSEEFNLVISCVGQLNQPKIPEINGFESFMGDIFHSARWPKKDKITGKKVAVIGSGASAFQIVPSIADRCDELTVFQRSAPWMFPNPDYHRDVEDGKKWLLENLPGYSRWYRFLLFWP
;
A
#
# COMPACT_ATOMS: atom_id res chain seq x y z
N ALA A 1 3.08 4.87 8.52
CA ALA A 1 1.60 5.02 8.60
C ALA A 1 0.89 4.25 7.46
N GLY A 2 1.37 3.04 7.15
CA GLY A 2 0.66 2.07 6.33
C GLY A 2 -0.37 1.28 7.14
N MET A 3 -1.05 0.32 6.51
CA MET A 3 -2.12 -0.49 7.11
C MET A 3 -1.76 -1.05 8.50
N SER A 4 -0.59 -1.64 8.68
CA SER A 4 -0.17 -2.22 9.97
C SER A 4 0.13 -1.16 11.03
N GLY A 5 0.74 -0.03 10.65
CA GLY A 5 1.04 1.08 11.55
C GLY A 5 -0.22 1.77 12.05
N ILE A 6 -1.18 2.01 11.17
CA ILE A 6 -2.50 2.56 11.53
C ILE A 6 -3.22 1.61 12.49
N LEU A 7 -3.29 0.31 12.16
CA LEU A 7 -3.90 -0.70 13.04
C LEU A 7 -3.28 -0.69 14.42
N MET A 8 -1.96 -0.70 14.50
CA MET A 8 -1.24 -0.71 15.79
C MET A 8 -1.51 0.58 16.57
N GLY A 9 -1.46 1.75 15.91
CA GLY A 9 -1.80 3.03 16.53
C GLY A 9 -3.20 3.02 17.13
N ILE A 10 -4.21 2.56 16.38
CA ILE A 10 -5.59 2.42 16.87
C ILE A 10 -5.63 1.54 18.13
N LYS A 11 -4.98 0.36 18.09
CA LYS A 11 -5.02 -0.59 19.21
C LYS A 11 -4.27 -0.13 20.45
N LEU A 12 -3.24 0.69 20.30
CA LEU A 12 -2.53 1.33 21.40
C LEU A 12 -3.36 2.48 22.00
N ALA A 13 -3.96 3.31 21.15
CA ALA A 13 -4.85 4.39 21.58
C ALA A 13 -6.06 3.87 22.37
N GLU A 14 -6.72 2.81 21.88
CA GLU A 14 -7.84 2.15 22.58
C GLU A 14 -7.47 1.66 24.00
N ARG A 15 -6.18 1.40 24.25
CA ARG A 15 -5.67 0.93 25.55
C ARG A 15 -5.05 2.03 26.39
N GLY A 16 -5.05 3.27 25.91
CA GLY A 16 -4.41 4.39 26.60
C GLY A 16 -2.87 4.25 26.72
N ILE A 17 -2.24 3.46 25.85
CA ILE A 17 -0.79 3.28 25.83
C ILE A 17 -0.20 4.42 24.99
N PRO A 18 0.71 5.24 25.54
CA PRO A 18 1.37 6.29 24.78
C PRO A 18 2.28 5.67 23.69
N PHE A 19 2.26 6.25 22.50
CA PHE A 19 3.06 5.79 21.37
C PHE A 19 3.37 6.93 20.40
N LYS A 20 4.35 6.69 19.53
CA LYS A 20 4.69 7.54 18.39
C LYS A 20 4.76 6.67 17.13
N ILE A 21 4.25 7.18 16.03
CA ILE A 21 4.39 6.59 14.69
C ILE A 21 5.40 7.43 13.90
N TYR A 22 6.47 6.81 13.43
CA TYR A 22 7.40 7.40 12.47
C TYR A 22 6.99 6.98 11.05
N GLU A 23 6.77 7.96 10.19
CA GLU A 23 6.44 7.74 8.77
C GLU A 23 7.41 8.55 7.90
N LYS A 24 8.14 7.83 7.04
CA LYS A 24 9.13 8.49 6.15
C LYS A 24 8.48 9.36 5.07
N ASN A 25 7.25 9.02 4.66
CA ASN A 25 6.51 9.77 3.66
C ASN A 25 5.75 10.94 4.30
N SER A 26 5.23 11.82 3.45
CA SER A 26 4.41 12.96 3.87
C SER A 26 2.92 12.61 4.05
N SER A 27 2.52 11.36 3.77
CA SER A 27 1.13 10.93 3.74
C SER A 27 0.92 9.55 4.34
N VAL A 28 -0.32 9.30 4.70
CA VAL A 28 -0.83 8.01 5.14
C VAL A 28 -1.04 7.06 3.96
N GLY A 29 -1.03 5.74 4.21
CA GLY A 29 -1.41 4.74 3.21
C GLY A 29 -0.33 3.70 2.91
N GLY A 30 0.96 4.00 3.19
CA GLY A 30 2.07 3.07 2.94
C GLY A 30 2.10 2.62 1.47
N THR A 31 1.95 1.32 1.22
CA THR A 31 1.89 0.74 -0.14
C THR A 31 0.88 1.44 -1.05
N TRP A 32 -0.27 1.85 -0.52
CA TRP A 32 -1.35 2.48 -1.29
C TRP A 32 -1.09 3.96 -1.56
N ALA A 33 -0.28 4.64 -0.77
CA ALA A 33 0.21 5.98 -1.08
C ALA A 33 1.39 5.96 -2.08
N GLU A 34 2.25 4.93 -2.01
CA GLU A 34 3.46 4.85 -2.85
C GLU A 34 3.21 4.32 -4.27
N ASN A 35 2.26 3.39 -4.45
CA ASN A 35 2.03 2.71 -5.72
C ASN A 35 0.88 3.36 -6.51
N THR A 36 1.22 4.34 -7.33
CA THR A 36 0.27 5.13 -8.13
C THR A 36 0.31 4.80 -9.63
N TYR A 37 0.84 3.65 -9.99
CA TYR A 37 0.91 3.21 -11.38
C TYR A 37 -0.48 2.92 -11.97
N PRO A 38 -0.67 3.07 -13.29
CA PRO A 38 -1.93 2.80 -13.95
C PRO A 38 -2.44 1.38 -13.69
N GLY A 39 -3.71 1.27 -13.34
CA GLY A 39 -4.35 -0.02 -13.04
C GLY A 39 -4.05 -0.57 -11.65
N CYS A 40 -3.33 0.16 -10.79
CA CYS A 40 -3.04 -0.27 -9.42
C CYS A 40 -4.33 -0.55 -8.65
N ARG A 41 -4.48 -1.79 -8.18
CA ARG A 41 -5.62 -2.25 -7.39
C ARG A 41 -5.26 -3.40 -6.47
N VAL A 42 -6.11 -3.68 -5.52
CA VAL A 42 -5.96 -4.83 -4.65
C VAL A 42 -6.26 -6.13 -5.42
N ASP A 43 -5.61 -7.21 -5.03
CA ASP A 43 -5.79 -8.57 -5.56
C ASP A 43 -6.54 -9.51 -4.60
N ILE A 44 -7.01 -8.97 -3.48
CA ILE A 44 -7.87 -9.62 -2.50
C ILE A 44 -9.18 -8.81 -2.41
N ALA A 45 -10.32 -9.47 -2.31
CA ALA A 45 -11.61 -8.78 -2.24
C ALA A 45 -11.66 -7.78 -1.08
N ASN A 46 -12.09 -6.54 -1.35
CA ASN A 46 -12.07 -5.41 -0.40
C ASN A 46 -12.75 -5.70 0.93
N HIS A 47 -13.90 -6.39 0.88
CA HIS A 47 -14.65 -6.73 2.09
C HIS A 47 -13.89 -7.65 3.04
N PHE A 48 -12.78 -8.24 2.57
CA PHE A 48 -11.80 -8.91 3.42
C PHE A 48 -10.55 -8.06 3.62
N TYR A 49 -10.08 -7.33 2.59
CA TYR A 49 -8.92 -6.43 2.67
C TYR A 49 -9.29 -5.10 3.32
N SER A 50 -9.79 -5.17 4.54
CA SER A 50 -10.18 -4.05 5.39
C SER A 50 -10.06 -4.47 6.86
N TYR A 51 -10.04 -3.52 7.77
CA TYR A 51 -10.06 -3.86 9.20
C TYR A 51 -11.39 -4.50 9.58
N SER A 52 -11.34 -5.57 10.38
CA SER A 52 -12.54 -6.30 10.80
C SER A 52 -13.45 -5.52 11.75
N PHE A 53 -12.94 -4.45 12.34
CA PHE A 53 -13.65 -3.55 13.24
C PHE A 53 -14.02 -2.20 12.58
N GLU A 54 -13.58 -1.98 11.33
CA GLU A 54 -13.85 -0.78 10.55
C GLU A 54 -14.22 -1.19 9.13
N GLU A 55 -15.41 -1.79 9.00
CA GLU A 55 -15.92 -2.26 7.73
C GLU A 55 -16.34 -1.09 6.84
N ASN A 56 -16.02 -1.17 5.55
CA ASN A 56 -16.57 -0.29 4.53
C ASN A 56 -17.50 -1.10 3.63
N HIS A 57 -18.76 -0.70 3.56
CA HIS A 57 -19.77 -1.36 2.75
C HIS A 57 -20.03 -0.68 1.40
N GLN A 58 -19.40 0.48 1.18
CA GLN A 58 -19.63 1.34 0.02
C GLN A 58 -18.51 1.23 -1.04
N TRP A 59 -17.72 0.14 -1.03
CA TRP A 59 -16.73 -0.09 -2.05
C TRP A 59 -17.33 -0.01 -3.45
N SER A 60 -16.64 0.68 -4.39
CA SER A 60 -17.09 0.80 -5.77
C SER A 60 -17.01 -0.53 -6.52
N GLN A 61 -15.93 -1.27 -6.29
CA GLN A 61 -15.64 -2.56 -6.95
C GLN A 61 -15.31 -3.63 -5.92
N TYR A 62 -15.43 -4.91 -6.32
CA TYR A 62 -15.01 -6.02 -5.44
C TYR A 62 -13.52 -6.02 -5.16
N PHE A 63 -12.71 -5.52 -6.10
CA PHE A 63 -11.27 -5.32 -6.00
C PHE A 63 -10.96 -3.87 -6.37
N SER A 64 -11.00 -2.98 -5.39
CA SER A 64 -10.90 -1.55 -5.61
C SER A 64 -9.54 -1.10 -6.11
N GLN A 65 -9.55 0.01 -6.81
CA GLN A 65 -8.35 0.69 -7.26
C GLN A 65 -7.65 1.41 -6.10
N GLN A 66 -6.38 1.70 -6.29
CA GLN A 66 -5.49 2.34 -5.31
C GLN A 66 -6.09 3.58 -4.63
N PRO A 67 -6.72 4.55 -5.32
CA PRO A 67 -7.20 5.77 -4.65
C PRO A 67 -8.28 5.48 -3.60
N GLU A 68 -9.14 4.49 -3.84
CA GLU A 68 -10.20 4.14 -2.90
C GLU A 68 -9.64 3.45 -1.66
N LEU A 69 -8.59 2.64 -1.82
CA LEU A 69 -7.88 2.00 -0.71
C LEU A 69 -7.10 3.02 0.12
N GLU A 70 -6.39 3.93 -0.53
CA GLU A 70 -5.70 5.03 0.14
C GLU A 70 -6.68 5.86 0.97
N GLN A 71 -7.85 6.23 0.37
CA GLN A 71 -8.90 6.97 1.07
C GLN A 71 -9.47 6.21 2.26
N TYR A 72 -9.65 4.90 2.16
CA TYR A 72 -10.10 4.06 3.27
C TYR A 72 -9.11 4.13 4.45
N PHE A 73 -7.81 3.98 4.21
CA PHE A 73 -6.80 4.06 5.26
C PHE A 73 -6.67 5.48 5.83
N GLN A 74 -6.78 6.51 4.99
CA GLN A 74 -6.85 7.89 5.45
C GLN A 74 -8.06 8.12 6.36
N THR A 75 -9.23 7.64 5.97
CA THR A 75 -10.46 7.74 6.78
C THR A 75 -10.30 7.05 8.13
N CYS A 76 -9.68 5.86 8.17
CA CYS A 76 -9.39 5.18 9.44
C CYS A 76 -8.41 6.00 10.30
N PHE A 77 -7.36 6.52 9.71
CA PHE A 77 -6.36 7.35 10.40
C PHE A 77 -6.98 8.59 11.05
N ASP A 78 -7.83 9.30 10.30
CA ASP A 78 -8.50 10.51 10.76
C ASP A 78 -9.56 10.21 11.84
N LYS A 79 -10.38 9.18 11.60
CA LYS A 79 -11.44 8.76 12.53
C LYS A 79 -10.93 8.42 13.93
N TYR A 80 -9.73 7.81 13.99
CA TYR A 80 -9.10 7.42 15.25
C TYR A 80 -8.07 8.45 15.77
N ASP A 81 -8.06 9.66 15.19
CA ASP A 81 -7.25 10.82 15.61
C ASP A 81 -5.76 10.49 15.82
N LEU A 82 -5.16 9.80 14.84
CA LEU A 82 -3.76 9.36 14.94
C LEU A 82 -2.75 10.45 14.55
N ALA A 83 -3.22 11.61 14.06
CA ALA A 83 -2.35 12.66 13.54
C ALA A 83 -1.37 13.20 14.61
N GLY A 84 -1.88 13.42 15.84
CA GLY A 84 -1.07 13.94 16.94
C GLY A 84 0.06 13.01 17.41
N MET A 85 -0.07 11.70 17.12
CA MET A 85 0.93 10.68 17.47
C MET A 85 1.81 10.30 16.27
N THR A 86 1.63 10.91 15.10
CA THR A 86 2.36 10.54 13.87
C THR A 86 3.32 11.65 13.46
N GLN A 87 4.57 11.28 13.29
CA GLN A 87 5.62 12.17 12.77
C GLN A 87 5.93 11.79 11.32
N PHE A 88 5.40 12.60 10.39
CA PHE A 88 5.63 12.45 8.95
C PHE A 88 6.99 12.99 8.52
N ASN A 89 7.42 12.65 7.31
CA ASN A 89 8.72 13.02 6.72
C ASN A 89 9.89 12.62 7.62
N THR A 90 9.72 11.56 8.39
CA THR A 90 10.67 11.11 9.41
C THR A 90 11.09 9.67 9.14
N GLU A 91 12.32 9.51 8.68
CA GLU A 91 12.91 8.21 8.42
C GLU A 91 13.65 7.71 9.66
N VAL A 92 13.35 6.50 10.12
CA VAL A 92 14.16 5.83 11.16
C VAL A 92 15.40 5.27 10.50
N SER A 93 16.56 5.82 10.86
CA SER A 93 17.87 5.45 10.30
C SER A 93 18.56 4.32 11.06
N ALA A 94 18.36 4.25 12.39
CA ALA A 94 18.90 3.18 13.21
C ALA A 94 18.03 2.90 14.45
N MET A 95 18.10 1.67 14.93
CA MET A 95 17.47 1.22 16.18
C MET A 95 18.46 0.36 16.95
N THR A 96 18.74 0.72 18.19
CA THR A 96 19.69 0.01 19.05
C THR A 96 19.05 -0.31 20.40
N PHE A 97 19.09 -1.57 20.81
CA PHE A 97 18.63 -1.98 22.11
C PHE A 97 19.78 -1.94 23.13
N ASP A 98 19.59 -1.23 24.23
CA ASP A 98 20.51 -1.24 25.34
C ASP A 98 19.99 -2.20 26.44
N SER A 99 20.70 -3.29 26.64
CA SER A 99 20.36 -4.30 27.65
C SER A 99 20.58 -3.85 29.08
N SER A 100 21.32 -2.77 29.33
CA SER A 100 21.56 -2.24 30.69
C SER A 100 20.38 -1.38 31.16
N SER A 101 19.78 -0.60 30.28
CA SER A 101 18.61 0.24 30.55
C SER A 101 17.28 -0.45 30.19
N ASN A 102 17.31 -1.53 29.38
CA ASN A 102 16.17 -2.17 28.75
C ASN A 102 15.35 -1.21 27.86
N LEU A 103 16.04 -0.29 27.19
CA LEU A 103 15.43 0.69 26.28
C LEU A 103 15.93 0.52 24.85
N TRP A 104 15.09 0.89 23.91
CA TRP A 104 15.44 1.10 22.52
C TRP A 104 15.79 2.55 22.27
N SER A 105 16.95 2.82 21.73
CA SER A 105 17.32 4.11 21.16
C SER A 105 16.95 4.12 19.67
N ILE A 106 16.11 5.06 19.27
CA ILE A 106 15.65 5.25 17.90
C ILE A 106 16.29 6.51 17.35
N GLN A 107 17.10 6.35 16.30
CA GLN A 107 17.64 7.46 15.54
C GLN A 107 16.76 7.74 14.34
N SER A 108 16.37 8.98 14.15
CA SER A 108 15.50 9.40 13.05
C SER A 108 16.00 10.66 12.37
N ILE A 109 15.60 10.81 11.10
CA ILE A 109 15.94 11.98 10.27
C ILE A 109 14.62 12.59 9.80
N ASN A 110 14.37 13.82 10.22
CA ASN A 110 13.22 14.61 9.80
C ASN A 110 13.69 15.82 8.99
N ASN A 111 13.36 15.87 7.71
CA ASN A 111 13.76 16.98 6.81
C ASN A 111 15.27 17.33 6.92
N GLY A 112 16.12 16.33 7.11
CA GLY A 112 17.57 16.50 7.23
C GLY A 112 18.08 16.80 8.65
N SER A 113 17.19 16.94 9.64
CA SER A 113 17.56 17.07 11.05
C SER A 113 17.56 15.71 11.72
N GLU A 114 18.65 15.36 12.37
CA GLU A 114 18.76 14.13 13.16
C GLU A 114 18.15 14.32 14.55
N ASP A 115 17.47 13.28 15.04
CA ASP A 115 16.88 13.22 16.38
C ASP A 115 17.08 11.81 16.96
N SER A 116 17.06 11.70 18.30
CA SER A 116 17.16 10.43 18.99
C SER A 116 16.21 10.39 20.19
N GLU A 117 15.38 9.36 20.26
CA GLU A 117 14.42 9.15 21.32
C GLU A 117 14.51 7.72 21.87
N GLU A 118 14.15 7.52 23.14
CA GLU A 118 14.16 6.23 23.80
C GLU A 118 12.75 5.68 24.01
N PHE A 119 12.60 4.36 23.80
CA PHE A 119 11.32 3.65 23.94
C PHE A 119 11.50 2.29 24.61
N ASN A 120 10.47 1.87 25.35
CA ASN A 120 10.44 0.54 25.95
C ASN A 120 10.20 -0.57 24.91
N LEU A 121 9.48 -0.27 23.85
CA LEU A 121 9.11 -1.23 22.82
C LEU A 121 9.13 -0.57 21.44
N VAL A 122 9.60 -1.32 20.45
CA VAL A 122 9.55 -0.95 19.03
C VAL A 122 8.74 -1.97 18.26
N ILE A 123 7.81 -1.49 17.46
CA ILE A 123 6.97 -2.33 16.61
C ILE A 123 7.25 -1.96 15.15
N SER A 124 7.86 -2.88 14.41
CA SER A 124 8.16 -2.68 13.01
C SER A 124 6.93 -2.91 12.13
N CYS A 125 6.46 -1.84 11.48
CA CYS A 125 5.32 -1.84 10.54
C CYS A 125 5.73 -1.37 9.14
N VAL A 126 6.99 -1.61 8.74
CA VAL A 126 7.60 -1.09 7.50
C VAL A 126 7.10 -1.76 6.22
N GLY A 127 6.31 -2.84 6.33
CA GLY A 127 5.87 -3.64 5.20
C GLY A 127 6.97 -4.55 4.65
N GLN A 128 6.58 -5.47 3.76
CA GLN A 128 7.49 -6.45 3.18
C GLN A 128 7.84 -6.18 1.71
N LEU A 129 7.10 -5.30 1.01
CA LEU A 129 7.20 -5.06 -0.43
C LEU A 129 7.40 -3.58 -0.78
N ASN A 130 7.92 -2.75 0.13
CA ASN A 130 8.01 -1.31 -0.09
C ASN A 130 9.38 -0.81 -0.56
N GLN A 131 10.36 -1.70 -0.70
CA GLN A 131 11.70 -1.37 -1.20
C GLN A 131 11.80 -1.72 -2.69
N PRO A 132 11.79 -0.74 -3.61
CA PRO A 132 11.97 -1.01 -5.03
C PRO A 132 13.37 -1.54 -5.29
N LYS A 133 13.48 -2.63 -6.06
CA LYS A 133 14.74 -3.19 -6.50
C LYS A 133 14.86 -3.06 -8.02
N ILE A 134 15.83 -2.28 -8.47
CA ILE A 134 16.18 -2.18 -9.88
C ILE A 134 17.13 -3.32 -10.24
N PRO A 135 16.87 -4.07 -11.31
CA PRO A 135 17.78 -5.15 -11.71
C PRO A 135 19.10 -4.59 -12.24
N GLU A 136 20.18 -5.30 -11.97
CA GLU A 136 21.48 -5.02 -12.55
C GLU A 136 21.51 -5.54 -13.99
N ILE A 137 21.46 -4.63 -14.95
CA ILE A 137 21.51 -4.94 -16.38
C ILE A 137 22.67 -4.18 -17.01
N ASN A 138 23.53 -4.88 -17.73
CA ASN A 138 24.65 -4.26 -18.43
C ASN A 138 24.16 -3.20 -19.41
N GLY A 139 24.70 -1.99 -19.33
CA GLY A 139 24.33 -0.88 -20.18
C GLY A 139 23.08 -0.11 -19.72
N PHE A 140 22.53 -0.42 -18.54
CA PHE A 140 21.36 0.26 -18.01
C PHE A 140 21.53 1.78 -17.95
N GLU A 141 22.70 2.26 -17.52
CA GLU A 141 23.02 3.68 -17.41
C GLU A 141 23.23 4.39 -18.76
N SER A 142 23.43 3.63 -19.84
CA SER A 142 23.56 4.18 -21.20
C SER A 142 22.22 4.40 -21.90
N PHE A 143 21.12 3.96 -21.31
CA PHE A 143 19.79 4.17 -21.87
C PHE A 143 19.39 5.64 -21.82
N MET A 144 19.08 6.21 -22.97
CA MET A 144 18.78 7.64 -23.11
C MET A 144 17.33 8.02 -22.88
N GLY A 145 16.46 7.04 -22.61
CA GLY A 145 15.04 7.24 -22.33
C GLY A 145 14.74 7.38 -20.83
N ASP A 146 13.47 7.57 -20.51
CA ASP A 146 13.01 7.59 -19.12
C ASP A 146 13.02 6.16 -18.54
N ILE A 147 13.63 6.00 -17.35
CA ILE A 147 13.64 4.74 -16.59
C ILE A 147 13.06 5.02 -15.21
N PHE A 148 12.12 4.20 -14.78
CA PHE A 148 11.56 4.27 -13.43
C PHE A 148 11.00 2.93 -12.97
N HIS A 149 11.00 2.71 -11.67
CA HIS A 149 10.38 1.55 -11.05
C HIS A 149 8.87 1.77 -10.90
N SER A 150 8.05 0.72 -11.02
CA SER A 150 6.59 0.80 -10.85
C SER A 150 6.15 1.47 -9.55
N ALA A 151 6.82 1.17 -8.42
CA ALA A 151 6.56 1.81 -7.13
C ALA A 151 7.04 3.29 -7.05
N ARG A 152 7.57 3.85 -8.11
CA ARG A 152 8.00 5.26 -8.24
C ARG A 152 7.48 5.81 -9.56
N TRP A 153 6.21 5.55 -9.83
CA TRP A 153 5.56 6.00 -11.07
C TRP A 153 5.57 7.53 -11.15
N PRO A 154 6.02 8.10 -12.28
CA PRO A 154 6.13 9.56 -12.41
C PRO A 154 4.74 10.21 -12.50
N LYS A 155 4.56 11.34 -11.81
CA LYS A 155 3.31 12.12 -11.86
C LYS A 155 3.01 12.67 -13.25
N LYS A 156 4.07 12.97 -14.05
CA LYS A 156 3.93 13.42 -15.44
C LYS A 156 3.82 12.19 -16.35
N ASP A 157 2.97 12.29 -17.35
CA ASP A 157 2.88 11.26 -18.39
C ASP A 157 4.23 11.10 -19.12
N LYS A 158 4.77 9.91 -19.09
CA LYS A 158 6.06 9.53 -19.67
C LYS A 158 5.94 8.43 -20.72
N ILE A 159 4.73 7.95 -21.00
CA ILE A 159 4.50 6.73 -21.78
C ILE A 159 3.63 6.96 -23.02
N THR A 160 2.74 7.96 -23.02
CA THR A 160 1.84 8.21 -24.16
C THR A 160 2.60 8.53 -25.43
N GLY A 161 2.32 7.80 -26.52
CA GLY A 161 2.98 7.93 -27.81
C GLY A 161 4.47 7.53 -27.77
N LYS A 162 4.85 6.64 -26.84
CA LYS A 162 6.23 6.17 -26.71
C LYS A 162 6.32 4.66 -26.96
N LYS A 163 7.51 4.20 -27.33
CA LYS A 163 7.88 2.79 -27.25
C LYS A 163 8.26 2.48 -25.82
N VAL A 164 7.50 1.61 -25.18
CA VAL A 164 7.63 1.28 -23.76
C VAL A 164 8.08 -0.17 -23.58
N ALA A 165 9.09 -0.36 -22.75
CA ALA A 165 9.56 -1.67 -22.31
C ALA A 165 9.19 -1.88 -20.84
N VAL A 166 8.48 -2.95 -20.54
CA VAL A 166 8.18 -3.38 -19.17
C VAL A 166 9.03 -4.58 -18.83
N ILE A 167 9.91 -4.43 -17.84
CA ILE A 167 10.78 -5.50 -17.38
C ILE A 167 10.18 -6.16 -16.15
N GLY A 168 9.76 -7.39 -16.29
CA GLY A 168 9.06 -8.18 -15.28
C GLY A 168 7.60 -8.46 -15.64
N SER A 169 7.07 -9.51 -15.03
CA SER A 169 5.70 -10.01 -15.24
C SER A 169 5.02 -10.37 -13.92
N GLY A 170 5.37 -9.70 -12.83
CA GLY A 170 4.72 -9.86 -11.52
C GLY A 170 3.38 -9.13 -11.44
N ALA A 171 2.74 -9.14 -10.27
CA ALA A 171 1.42 -8.55 -10.03
C ALA A 171 1.28 -7.11 -10.55
N SER A 172 2.28 -6.25 -10.32
CA SER A 172 2.26 -4.88 -10.83
C SER A 172 2.25 -4.82 -12.36
N ALA A 173 3.04 -5.65 -13.05
CA ALA A 173 3.07 -5.68 -14.51
C ALA A 173 1.73 -6.13 -15.10
N PHE A 174 1.05 -7.09 -14.47
CA PHE A 174 -0.30 -7.53 -14.87
C PHE A 174 -1.34 -6.43 -14.82
N GLN A 175 -1.16 -5.45 -13.93
CA GLN A 175 -2.04 -4.30 -13.82
C GLN A 175 -1.61 -3.17 -14.75
N ILE A 176 -0.31 -2.91 -14.85
CA ILE A 176 0.25 -1.84 -15.69
C ILE A 176 0.04 -2.12 -17.18
N VAL A 177 0.44 -3.30 -17.65
CA VAL A 177 0.49 -3.62 -19.09
C VAL A 177 -0.85 -3.40 -19.79
N PRO A 178 -1.98 -3.97 -19.34
CA PRO A 178 -3.28 -3.72 -19.97
C PRO A 178 -3.75 -2.27 -19.81
N SER A 179 -3.33 -1.57 -18.74
CA SER A 179 -3.76 -0.20 -18.45
C SER A 179 -3.03 0.84 -19.29
N ILE A 180 -1.90 0.49 -19.93
CA ILE A 180 -1.11 1.41 -20.75
C ILE A 180 -1.04 1.01 -22.23
N ALA A 181 -1.51 -0.17 -22.60
CA ALA A 181 -1.37 -0.72 -23.96
C ALA A 181 -1.89 0.22 -25.05
N ASP A 182 -3.07 0.79 -24.85
CA ASP A 182 -3.71 1.71 -25.81
C ASP A 182 -3.07 3.13 -25.83
N ARG A 183 -2.15 3.40 -24.92
CA ARG A 183 -1.49 4.71 -24.78
C ARG A 183 -0.10 4.74 -25.40
N CYS A 184 0.50 3.58 -25.58
CA CYS A 184 1.85 3.42 -26.11
C CYS A 184 1.83 3.25 -27.64
N ASP A 185 2.87 3.72 -28.35
CA ASP A 185 3.06 3.39 -29.77
C ASP A 185 3.48 1.91 -29.92
N GLU A 186 4.27 1.42 -29.01
CA GLU A 186 4.72 0.03 -28.95
C GLU A 186 4.93 -0.37 -27.49
N LEU A 187 4.45 -1.54 -27.10
CA LEU A 187 4.61 -2.07 -25.76
C LEU A 187 5.27 -3.44 -25.79
N THR A 188 6.48 -3.54 -25.25
CA THR A 188 7.23 -4.79 -25.13
C THR A 188 7.34 -5.22 -23.69
N VAL A 189 7.01 -6.48 -23.38
CA VAL A 189 7.11 -7.05 -22.04
C VAL A 189 8.24 -8.09 -21.99
N PHE A 190 9.21 -7.86 -21.15
CA PHE A 190 10.31 -8.80 -20.92
C PHE A 190 10.01 -9.68 -19.71
N GLN A 191 9.73 -10.95 -19.95
CA GLN A 191 9.35 -11.93 -18.95
C GLN A 191 10.42 -13.03 -18.85
N ARG A 192 10.96 -13.24 -17.64
CA ARG A 192 11.89 -14.35 -17.37
C ARG A 192 11.18 -15.66 -17.07
N SER A 193 10.15 -15.59 -16.23
CA SER A 193 9.35 -16.75 -15.79
C SER A 193 7.88 -16.39 -15.82
N ALA A 194 7.05 -17.28 -16.35
CA ALA A 194 5.60 -17.09 -16.35
C ALA A 194 5.04 -17.27 -14.92
N PRO A 195 4.35 -16.28 -14.36
CA PRO A 195 3.62 -16.45 -13.10
C PRO A 195 2.34 -17.26 -13.33
N TRP A 196 1.94 -18.01 -12.32
CA TRP A 196 0.62 -18.62 -12.29
C TRP A 196 -0.44 -17.55 -12.04
N MET A 197 -1.50 -17.55 -12.84
CA MET A 197 -2.62 -16.65 -12.71
C MET A 197 -3.93 -17.41 -12.87
N PHE A 198 -4.88 -17.08 -12.01
CA PHE A 198 -6.24 -17.61 -12.10
C PHE A 198 -7.16 -16.49 -12.58
N PRO A 199 -7.98 -16.70 -13.63
CA PRO A 199 -9.00 -15.76 -14.02
C PRO A 199 -9.98 -15.51 -12.88
N ASN A 200 -10.23 -14.25 -12.56
CA ASN A 200 -11.23 -13.86 -11.59
C ASN A 200 -12.28 -12.98 -12.29
N PRO A 201 -13.51 -13.47 -12.50
CA PRO A 201 -14.55 -12.73 -13.22
C PRO A 201 -14.99 -11.46 -12.47
N ASP A 202 -14.76 -11.38 -11.17
CA ASP A 202 -15.15 -10.24 -10.35
C ASP A 202 -14.05 -9.17 -10.21
N TYR A 203 -12.87 -9.39 -10.84
CA TYR A 203 -11.71 -8.51 -10.64
C TYR A 203 -11.95 -7.05 -11.04
N HIS A 204 -12.79 -6.80 -12.06
CA HIS A 204 -13.19 -5.46 -12.52
C HIS A 204 -14.68 -5.16 -12.28
N ARG A 205 -15.36 -6.04 -11.53
CA ARG A 205 -16.79 -5.94 -11.32
C ARG A 205 -17.12 -4.93 -10.25
N ASP A 206 -18.13 -4.11 -10.53
CA ASP A 206 -18.69 -3.16 -9.57
C ASP A 206 -19.51 -3.91 -8.51
N VAL A 207 -19.52 -3.38 -7.29
CA VAL A 207 -20.38 -3.91 -6.22
C VAL A 207 -21.79 -3.35 -6.42
N GLU A 208 -22.75 -4.25 -6.59
CA GLU A 208 -24.13 -3.91 -6.83
C GLU A 208 -24.77 -3.22 -5.61
N ASP A 209 -25.69 -2.26 -5.84
CA ASP A 209 -26.36 -1.53 -4.77
C ASP A 209 -27.12 -2.44 -3.80
N GLY A 210 -27.74 -3.52 -4.32
CA GLY A 210 -28.37 -4.52 -3.47
C GLY A 210 -27.40 -5.24 -2.54
N LYS A 211 -26.15 -5.49 -2.99
CA LYS A 211 -25.10 -6.06 -2.16
C LYS A 211 -24.64 -5.10 -1.08
N LYS A 212 -24.43 -3.83 -1.44
CA LYS A 212 -24.08 -2.77 -0.48
C LYS A 212 -25.15 -2.63 0.58
N TRP A 213 -26.41 -2.62 0.16
CA TRP A 213 -27.55 -2.54 1.09
C TRP A 213 -27.60 -3.74 2.05
N LEU A 214 -27.40 -4.96 1.56
CA LEU A 214 -27.36 -6.17 2.41
C LEU A 214 -26.21 -6.11 3.43
N LEU A 215 -25.03 -5.69 3.00
CA LEU A 215 -23.85 -5.58 3.87
C LEU A 215 -24.07 -4.55 5.00
N GLU A 216 -24.76 -3.46 4.69
CA GLU A 216 -25.02 -2.36 5.64
C GLU A 216 -26.21 -2.63 6.56
N ASN A 217 -27.29 -3.23 6.05
CA ASN A 217 -28.56 -3.25 6.74
C ASN A 217 -28.98 -4.63 7.29
N LEU A 218 -28.43 -5.74 6.76
CA LEU A 218 -28.79 -7.07 7.24
C LEU A 218 -27.86 -7.52 8.36
N PRO A 219 -28.32 -7.63 9.61
CA PRO A 219 -27.49 -8.02 10.74
C PRO A 219 -26.73 -9.32 10.50
N GLY A 220 -25.40 -9.30 10.70
CA GLY A 220 -24.53 -10.45 10.56
C GLY A 220 -24.14 -10.82 9.13
N TYR A 221 -24.76 -10.20 8.10
CA TYR A 221 -24.45 -10.51 6.71
C TYR A 221 -23.02 -10.14 6.33
N SER A 222 -22.50 -8.99 6.76
CA SER A 222 -21.13 -8.56 6.50
C SER A 222 -20.11 -9.55 7.09
N ARG A 223 -20.32 -10.01 8.32
CA ARG A 223 -19.45 -11.00 8.97
C ARG A 223 -19.48 -12.35 8.26
N TRP A 224 -20.67 -12.81 7.87
CA TRP A 224 -20.83 -14.04 7.11
C TRP A 224 -20.18 -13.94 5.74
N TYR A 225 -20.38 -12.83 5.03
CA TYR A 225 -19.76 -12.60 3.73
C TYR A 225 -18.23 -12.52 3.82
N ARG A 226 -17.70 -11.81 4.83
CA ARG A 226 -16.26 -11.77 5.11
C ARG A 226 -15.70 -13.18 5.40
N PHE A 227 -16.44 -14.00 6.13
CA PHE A 227 -16.05 -15.40 6.38
C PHE A 227 -15.98 -16.21 5.08
N LEU A 228 -16.94 -16.06 4.17
CA LEU A 228 -16.92 -16.75 2.87
C LEU A 228 -15.73 -16.32 1.98
N LEU A 229 -15.29 -15.07 2.08
CA LEU A 229 -14.11 -14.58 1.35
C LEU A 229 -12.80 -15.13 1.94
N PHE A 230 -12.80 -15.45 3.22
CA PHE A 230 -11.64 -16.04 3.92
C PHE A 230 -11.56 -17.55 3.76
N TRP A 231 -12.69 -18.23 3.77
CA TRP A 231 -12.80 -19.68 3.73
C TRP A 231 -13.57 -20.11 2.47
N PRO A 232 -12.89 -20.15 1.31
CA PRO A 232 -13.49 -20.60 0.06
C PRO A 232 -13.70 -22.13 0.03
#